data_14937df04c4242c01c57a0cf2905e6e6
#
_entry.id   14937df04c4242c01c57a0cf2905e6e6
#
_cell.length_a   1.000
_cell.length_b   1.000
_cell.length_c   1.000
_cell.angle_alpha   90.00
_cell.angle_beta   90.00
_cell.angle_gamma   90.00
#
_symmetry.space_group_name_H-M   'P 1'
#
loop_
_entity.id
_entity.type
_entity.pdbx_description
1 polymer ?
#
loop_
_entity_poly.entity_id
_entity_poly.type
_entity_poly.pdbx_seq_one_letter_code
_entity_poly.pdbx_strand_id
1 'polypeptide(L)'
;MKHLNLLIVEGNLQTENNNFTNSGIQTHAESLKESLSYYTTDLNIDVFNPCSEKSFDKIIPNLKKYDGLIWGGSSLNIYNDCIEIKRQISFMKECFRHIKKILAICWGMQVAVTAAGGEVKKSTNGAHIGIANDIEIN
;
A
#
# COMPACT_ATOMS: atom_id res chain seq x y z
N MET A 1 7.08 -18.61 -19.56
CA MET A 1 6.08 -17.62 -19.10
C MET A 1 6.80 -16.34 -18.71
N LYS A 2 6.16 -15.19 -18.89
CA LYS A 2 6.77 -13.91 -18.47
C LYS A 2 6.65 -13.80 -16.97
N HIS A 3 7.76 -13.62 -16.26
CA HIS A 3 7.71 -13.23 -14.85
C HIS A 3 7.02 -11.89 -14.69
N LEU A 4 6.10 -11.79 -13.73
CA LEU A 4 5.45 -10.54 -13.38
C LEU A 4 6.31 -9.79 -12.35
N ASN A 5 6.52 -8.51 -12.60
CA ASN A 5 7.18 -7.62 -11.66
C ASN A 5 6.13 -6.86 -10.86
N LEU A 6 6.05 -7.10 -9.57
CA LEU A 6 5.12 -6.45 -8.67
C LEU A 6 5.85 -5.56 -7.67
N LEU A 7 5.26 -4.40 -7.41
CA LEU A 7 5.67 -3.53 -6.33
C LEU A 7 4.66 -3.66 -5.18
N ILE A 8 5.12 -4.05 -4.00
CA ILE A 8 4.34 -3.96 -2.77
C ILE A 8 4.74 -2.69 -2.03
N VAL A 9 3.77 -1.86 -1.70
CA VAL A 9 4.01 -0.65 -0.92
C VAL A 9 3.61 -0.90 0.53
N GLU A 10 4.59 -0.72 1.43
CA GLU A 10 4.40 -0.77 2.86
C GLU A 10 3.91 0.59 3.36
N GLY A 11 2.74 0.63 3.97
CA GLY A 11 2.08 1.85 4.42
C GLY A 11 2.38 2.26 5.85
N ASN A 12 3.01 1.40 6.66
CA ASN A 12 3.32 1.69 8.04
C ASN A 12 4.63 2.46 8.21
N LEU A 13 4.72 3.17 9.33
CA LEU A 13 5.99 3.73 9.80
C LEU A 13 6.98 2.60 10.12
N GLN A 14 8.27 2.88 9.97
CA GLN A 14 9.31 1.89 10.30
C GLN A 14 9.25 1.48 11.77
N THR A 15 8.91 2.40 12.66
CA THR A 15 8.74 2.11 14.10
C THR A 15 7.62 1.09 14.34
N GLU A 16 6.51 1.18 13.60
CA GLU A 16 5.40 0.23 13.69
C GLU A 16 5.80 -1.14 13.15
N ASN A 17 6.48 -1.18 12.00
CA ASN A 17 7.00 -2.42 11.44
C ASN A 17 7.99 -3.11 12.38
N ASN A 18 8.84 -2.34 13.07
CA ASN A 18 9.74 -2.87 14.08
C ASN A 18 8.97 -3.48 15.26
N ASN A 19 7.87 -2.85 15.70
CA ASN A 19 7.01 -3.39 16.75
C ASN A 19 6.39 -4.72 16.34
N PHE A 20 5.90 -4.84 15.11
CA PHE A 20 5.38 -6.10 14.57
C PHE A 20 6.44 -7.19 14.58
N THR A 21 7.60 -6.92 14.02
CA THR A 21 8.72 -7.87 13.97
C THR A 21 9.17 -8.31 15.36
N ASN A 22 9.32 -7.37 16.29
CA ASN A 22 9.70 -7.67 17.67
C ASN A 22 8.65 -8.49 18.43
N SER A 23 7.39 -8.41 18.01
CA SER A 23 6.27 -9.20 18.56
C SER A 23 6.06 -10.52 17.81
N GLY A 24 6.92 -10.88 16.86
CA GLY A 24 6.78 -12.08 16.05
C GLY A 24 5.64 -12.01 15.04
N ILE A 25 5.20 -10.81 14.67
CA ILE A 25 4.13 -10.56 13.70
C ILE A 25 4.77 -10.07 12.40
N GLN A 26 4.31 -10.61 11.28
CA GLN A 26 4.73 -10.14 9.95
C GLN A 26 4.23 -8.71 9.69
N THR A 27 5.04 -7.93 8.99
CA THR A 27 4.58 -6.67 8.39
C THR A 27 3.53 -6.93 7.30
N HIS A 28 2.77 -5.93 6.92
CA HIS A 28 1.78 -6.07 5.85
C HIS A 28 2.44 -6.47 4.52
N ALA A 29 3.61 -5.90 4.22
CA ALA A 29 4.35 -6.25 3.01
C ALA A 29 4.84 -7.71 3.02
N GLU A 30 5.35 -8.20 4.16
CA GLU A 30 5.79 -9.59 4.31
C GLU A 30 4.63 -10.57 4.12
N SER A 31 3.50 -10.30 4.78
CA SER A 31 2.29 -11.11 4.66
C SER A 31 1.74 -11.16 3.24
N LEU A 32 1.70 -10.01 2.55
CA LEU A 32 1.30 -9.96 1.14
C LEU A 32 2.25 -10.74 0.23
N LYS A 33 3.56 -10.58 0.44
CA LYS A 33 4.58 -11.30 -0.32
C LYS A 33 4.47 -12.82 -0.14
N GLU A 34 4.30 -13.28 1.09
CA GLU A 34 4.12 -14.70 1.39
C GLU A 34 2.84 -15.24 0.74
N SER A 35 1.72 -14.53 0.89
CA SER A 35 0.43 -14.91 0.29
C SER A 35 0.52 -15.05 -1.23
N LEU A 36 1.16 -14.11 -1.90
CA LEU A 36 1.34 -14.16 -3.36
C LEU A 36 2.24 -15.34 -3.78
N SER A 37 3.33 -15.57 -3.03
CA SER A 37 4.28 -16.64 -3.32
C SER A 37 3.68 -18.04 -3.14
N TYR A 38 2.60 -18.15 -2.34
CA TYR A 38 1.86 -19.41 -2.20
C TYR A 38 1.16 -19.83 -3.49
N TYR A 39 0.66 -18.84 -4.27
CA TYR A 39 -0.09 -19.13 -5.49
C TYR A 39 0.76 -19.24 -6.75
N THR A 40 1.93 -18.63 -6.78
CA THR A 40 2.81 -18.67 -7.96
C THR A 40 4.25 -18.32 -7.60
N THR A 41 5.18 -18.95 -8.30
CA THR A 41 6.63 -18.68 -8.22
C THR A 41 7.12 -17.73 -9.32
N ASP A 42 6.27 -17.41 -10.30
CA ASP A 42 6.61 -16.56 -11.46
C ASP A 42 6.48 -15.06 -11.15
N LEU A 43 6.88 -14.65 -9.94
CA LEU A 43 6.80 -13.28 -9.46
C LEU A 43 8.18 -12.75 -9.05
N ASN A 44 8.48 -11.55 -9.51
CA ASN A 44 9.51 -10.69 -8.92
C ASN A 44 8.81 -9.63 -8.07
N ILE A 45 9.07 -9.61 -6.78
CA ILE A 45 8.40 -8.72 -5.84
C ILE A 45 9.43 -7.82 -5.19
N ASP A 46 9.31 -6.52 -5.44
CA ASP A 46 10.01 -5.48 -4.72
C ASP A 46 9.08 -4.88 -3.65
N VAL A 47 9.65 -4.47 -2.52
CA VAL A 47 8.92 -3.77 -1.44
C VAL A 47 9.48 -2.36 -1.30
N PHE A 48 8.59 -1.38 -1.19
CA PHE A 48 8.96 0.02 -0.99
C PHE A 48 8.13 0.64 0.12
N ASN A 49 8.79 1.41 1.00
CA ASN A 49 8.14 2.14 2.09
C ASN A 49 8.31 3.65 1.90
N PRO A 50 7.29 4.36 1.40
CA PRO A 50 7.37 5.81 1.17
C PRO A 50 7.43 6.63 2.46
N CYS A 51 7.08 6.06 3.61
CA CYS A 51 7.25 6.73 4.91
C CYS A 51 8.72 6.89 5.29
N SER A 52 9.53 5.89 4.98
CA SER A 52 10.95 5.84 5.35
C SER A 52 11.85 6.60 4.37
N GLU A 53 11.39 6.79 3.14
CA GLU A 53 12.19 7.43 2.10
C GLU A 53 11.99 8.95 2.08
N LYS A 54 13.10 9.68 2.12
CA LYS A 54 13.08 11.15 2.03
C LYS A 54 12.90 11.68 0.61
N SER A 55 13.31 10.88 -0.38
CA SER A 55 13.21 11.20 -1.81
C SER A 55 12.80 9.97 -2.61
N PHE A 56 12.06 10.21 -3.67
CA PHE A 56 11.60 9.16 -4.60
C PHE A 56 12.46 9.10 -5.87
N ASP A 57 13.57 9.83 -5.93
CA ASP A 57 14.40 9.97 -7.14
C ASP A 57 14.93 8.64 -7.68
N LYS A 58 15.13 7.65 -6.78
CA LYS A 58 15.60 6.33 -7.17
C LYS A 58 14.50 5.41 -7.67
N ILE A 59 13.28 5.53 -7.13
CA ILE A 59 12.19 4.61 -7.46
C ILE A 59 11.35 5.10 -8.63
N ILE A 60 11.08 6.39 -8.74
CA ILE A 60 10.19 6.95 -9.78
C ILE A 60 10.64 6.55 -11.19
N PRO A 61 11.93 6.66 -11.58
CA PRO A 61 12.36 6.26 -12.93
C PRO A 61 12.14 4.78 -13.23
N ASN A 62 12.02 3.96 -12.19
CA ASN A 62 11.87 2.52 -12.27
C ASN A 62 10.42 2.04 -12.15
N LEU A 63 9.45 2.91 -11.83
CA LEU A 63 8.06 2.52 -11.63
C LEU A 63 7.45 1.82 -12.84
N LYS A 64 7.80 2.25 -14.05
CA LYS A 64 7.30 1.66 -15.30
C LYS A 64 7.73 0.19 -15.54
N LYS A 65 8.70 -0.33 -14.78
CA LYS A 65 9.11 -1.74 -14.88
C LYS A 65 8.10 -2.70 -14.24
N TYR A 66 7.25 -2.19 -13.33
CA TYR A 66 6.28 -3.00 -12.63
C TYR A 66 5.01 -3.22 -13.45
N ASP A 67 4.60 -4.47 -13.55
CA ASP A 67 3.35 -4.90 -14.20
C ASP A 67 2.14 -4.56 -13.31
N GLY A 68 2.34 -4.44 -11.99
CA GLY A 68 1.32 -4.07 -11.03
C GLY A 68 1.87 -3.59 -9.70
N LEU A 69 1.00 -2.96 -8.92
CA LEU A 69 1.27 -2.47 -7.58
C LEU A 69 0.20 -2.96 -6.62
N ILE A 70 0.62 -3.37 -5.43
CA ILE A 70 -0.27 -3.70 -4.32
C ILE A 70 0.08 -2.81 -3.14
N TRP A 71 -0.92 -2.10 -2.63
CA TRP A 71 -0.77 -1.24 -1.46
C TRP A 71 -1.73 -1.71 -0.38
N GLY A 72 -1.20 -2.19 0.72
CA GLY A 72 -1.96 -2.82 1.80
C GLY A 72 -2.43 -1.86 2.87
N GLY A 73 -2.64 -2.41 4.06
CA GLY A 73 -3.11 -1.70 5.24
C GLY A 73 -2.03 -0.86 5.93
N SER A 74 -2.47 -0.02 6.87
CA SER A 74 -1.62 0.72 7.80
C SER A 74 -2.41 1.05 9.07
N SER A 75 -1.70 1.31 10.16
CA SER A 75 -2.25 1.84 11.41
C SER A 75 -2.47 3.38 11.37
N LEU A 76 -2.06 4.05 10.30
CA LEU A 76 -2.21 5.48 10.13
C LEU A 76 -3.66 5.90 9.86
N ASN A 77 -3.97 7.15 10.16
CA ASN A 77 -5.25 7.78 9.84
C ASN A 77 -5.03 8.87 8.79
N ILE A 78 -5.66 8.75 7.63
CA ILE A 78 -5.43 9.63 6.47
C ILE A 78 -5.75 11.12 6.73
N TYR A 79 -6.62 11.40 7.68
CA TYR A 79 -6.98 12.76 8.08
C TYR A 79 -6.01 13.37 9.10
N ASN A 80 -4.96 12.66 9.50
CA ASN A 80 -3.88 13.24 10.29
C ASN A 80 -2.92 14.02 9.38
N ASP A 81 -2.54 15.22 9.81
CA ASP A 81 -1.60 16.06 9.06
C ASP A 81 -0.16 15.73 9.48
N CYS A 82 0.42 14.69 8.86
CA CYS A 82 1.83 14.34 9.04
C CYS A 82 2.56 14.16 7.72
N ILE A 83 3.87 14.33 7.76
CA ILE A 83 4.71 14.31 6.56
C ILE A 83 4.72 12.93 5.88
N GLU A 84 4.64 11.87 6.66
CA GLU A 84 4.65 10.48 6.18
C GLU A 84 3.40 10.19 5.32
N ILE A 85 2.24 10.72 5.73
CA ILE A 85 1.00 10.60 4.94
C ILE A 85 1.11 11.41 3.65
N LYS A 86 1.63 12.64 3.72
CA LYS A 86 1.84 13.48 2.55
C LYS A 86 2.79 12.82 1.54
N ARG A 87 3.85 12.16 2.02
CA ARG A 87 4.76 11.36 1.17
C ARG A 87 4.04 10.21 0.49
N GLN A 88 3.22 9.47 1.22
CA GLN A 88 2.45 8.37 0.64
C GLN A 88 1.47 8.85 -0.44
N ILE A 89 0.75 9.95 -0.19
CA ILE A 89 -0.15 10.55 -1.19
C ILE A 89 0.63 11.00 -2.42
N SER A 90 1.78 11.67 -2.23
CA SER A 90 2.65 12.09 -3.32
C SER A 90 3.17 10.90 -4.13
N PHE A 91 3.61 9.85 -3.46
CA PHE A 91 4.08 8.63 -4.13
C PHE A 91 2.97 7.93 -4.91
N MET A 92 1.75 7.86 -4.38
CA MET A 92 0.61 7.29 -5.10
C MET A 92 0.29 8.07 -6.39
N LYS A 93 0.42 9.40 -6.38
CA LYS A 93 0.26 10.22 -7.60
C LYS A 93 1.28 9.85 -8.67
N GLU A 94 2.52 9.56 -8.30
CA GLU A 94 3.52 9.06 -9.23
C GLU A 94 3.18 7.64 -9.72
N CYS A 95 2.70 6.78 -8.83
CA CYS A 95 2.28 5.43 -9.23
C CYS A 95 1.15 5.47 -10.28
N PHE A 96 0.17 6.36 -10.16
CA PHE A 96 -0.90 6.53 -11.15
C PHE A 96 -0.39 6.90 -12.55
N ARG A 97 0.75 7.60 -12.63
CA ARG A 97 1.34 8.01 -13.92
C ARG A 97 2.07 6.88 -14.62
N HIS A 98 2.57 5.91 -13.88
CA HIS A 98 3.53 4.93 -14.39
C HIS A 98 3.03 3.49 -14.35
N ILE A 99 2.10 3.14 -13.45
CA ILE A 99 1.63 1.77 -13.23
C ILE A 99 0.14 1.69 -13.53
N LYS A 100 -0.22 0.82 -14.46
CA LYS A 100 -1.62 0.70 -14.94
C LYS A 100 -2.52 -0.14 -14.04
N LYS A 101 -1.93 -1.09 -13.31
CA LYS A 101 -2.68 -2.04 -12.47
C LYS A 101 -2.33 -1.79 -11.02
N ILE A 102 -3.27 -1.27 -10.27
CA ILE A 102 -3.10 -0.93 -8.85
C ILE A 102 -4.19 -1.61 -8.06
N LEU A 103 -3.79 -2.46 -7.10
CA LEU A 103 -4.66 -3.01 -6.07
C LEU A 103 -4.40 -2.26 -4.77
N ALA A 104 -5.37 -1.45 -4.36
CA ALA A 104 -5.31 -0.65 -3.16
C ALA A 104 -6.31 -1.18 -2.12
N ILE A 105 -5.80 -1.66 -0.98
CA ILE A 105 -6.58 -2.34 0.06
C ILE A 105 -6.55 -1.51 1.34
N CYS A 106 -7.71 -1.27 1.95
CA CYS A 106 -7.86 -0.58 3.23
C CYS A 106 -7.17 0.80 3.23
N TRP A 107 -6.01 0.92 3.87
CA TRP A 107 -5.20 2.15 3.86
C TRP A 107 -4.80 2.56 2.45
N GLY A 108 -4.34 1.62 1.63
CA GLY A 108 -3.97 1.89 0.23
C GLY A 108 -5.12 2.51 -0.56
N MET A 109 -6.34 2.07 -0.34
CA MET A 109 -7.55 2.66 -0.94
C MET A 109 -7.75 4.11 -0.47
N GLN A 110 -7.58 4.39 0.82
CA GLN A 110 -7.71 5.75 1.36
C GLN A 110 -6.66 6.69 0.75
N VAL A 111 -5.42 6.23 0.63
CA VAL A 111 -4.33 6.98 -0.03
C VAL A 111 -4.66 7.21 -1.51
N ALA A 112 -5.15 6.19 -2.22
CA ALA A 112 -5.49 6.28 -3.64
C ALA A 112 -6.63 7.28 -3.89
N VAL A 113 -7.70 7.21 -3.10
CA VAL A 113 -8.84 8.15 -3.17
C VAL A 113 -8.37 9.59 -2.95
N THR A 114 -7.56 9.81 -1.91
CA THR A 114 -7.03 11.15 -1.60
C THR A 114 -6.09 11.65 -2.69
N ALA A 115 -5.22 10.78 -3.21
CA ALA A 115 -4.31 11.13 -4.31
C ALA A 115 -5.03 11.48 -5.61
N ALA A 116 -6.20 10.87 -5.84
CA ALA A 116 -7.07 11.15 -7.00
C ALA A 116 -7.94 12.42 -6.80
N GLY A 117 -7.84 13.10 -5.67
CA GLY A 117 -8.62 14.31 -5.36
C GLY A 117 -9.96 14.03 -4.66
N GLY A 118 -10.21 12.80 -4.24
CA GLY A 118 -11.35 12.46 -3.41
C GLY A 118 -11.11 12.79 -1.93
N GLU A 119 -12.13 12.57 -1.12
CA GLU A 119 -12.11 12.87 0.31
C GLU A 119 -12.36 11.60 1.14
N VAL A 120 -11.57 11.42 2.19
CA VAL A 120 -11.75 10.39 3.20
C VAL A 120 -11.98 11.06 4.54
N LYS A 121 -13.10 10.75 5.18
CA LYS A 121 -13.53 11.36 6.44
C LYS A 121 -13.57 10.32 7.56
N LYS A 122 -13.39 10.79 8.79
CA LYS A 122 -13.68 10.01 9.98
C LYS A 122 -15.18 9.75 10.04
N SER A 123 -15.56 8.49 10.29
CA SER A 123 -16.97 8.15 10.48
C SER A 123 -17.55 8.85 11.72
N THR A 124 -18.74 9.41 11.57
CA THR A 124 -19.50 9.99 12.69
C THR A 124 -20.11 8.92 13.59
N ASN A 125 -20.26 7.69 13.09
CA ASN A 125 -20.89 6.57 13.78
C ASN A 125 -19.86 5.63 14.46
N GLY A 126 -18.60 6.07 14.58
CA GLY A 126 -17.53 5.25 15.15
C GLY A 126 -16.89 4.28 14.15
N ALA A 127 -16.23 3.25 14.67
CA ALA A 127 -15.57 2.25 13.85
C ALA A 127 -16.57 1.22 13.30
N HIS A 128 -16.35 0.80 12.05
CA HIS A 128 -17.04 -0.35 11.48
C HIS A 128 -16.27 -1.62 11.87
N ILE A 129 -16.92 -2.45 12.69
CA ILE A 129 -16.35 -3.72 13.17
C ILE A 129 -17.34 -4.83 12.84
N GLY A 130 -16.88 -5.89 12.19
CA GLY A 130 -17.72 -7.04 11.88
C GLY A 130 -17.30 -7.74 10.60
N ILE A 131 -18.18 -8.63 10.13
CA ILE A 131 -18.00 -9.37 8.90
C ILE A 131 -18.94 -8.76 7.85
N ALA A 132 -18.37 -8.38 6.71
CA ALA A 132 -19.15 -8.02 5.54
C ALA A 132 -19.51 -9.30 4.78
N ASN A 133 -20.78 -9.50 4.49
CA ASN A 133 -21.31 -10.58 3.66
C ASN A 133 -22.12 -9.99 2.50
N ASP A 134 -22.52 -10.83 1.56
CA ASP A 134 -23.31 -10.43 0.40
C ASP A 134 -22.68 -9.29 -0.42
N ILE A 135 -21.35 -9.36 -0.59
CA ILE A 135 -20.60 -8.35 -1.38
C ILE A 135 -20.80 -8.63 -2.85
N GLU A 136 -21.39 -7.67 -3.56
CA GLU A 136 -21.51 -7.69 -5.01
C GLU A 136 -20.33 -6.95 -5.65
N ILE A 137 -19.78 -7.54 -6.72
CA ILE A 137 -18.71 -6.95 -7.53
C ILE A 137 -19.33 -6.36 -8.79
N ASN A 138 -19.14 -5.06 -8.99
CA ASN A 138 -19.62 -4.33 -10.17
C ASN A 138 -18.66 -4.47 -11.37
#